data_8c1905972a6d040a51b3bec4872e5c06
#
_entry.id   8c1905972a6d040a51b3bec4872e5c06
#
_cell.length_a   1.000
_cell.length_b   1.000
_cell.length_c   1.000
_cell.angle_alpha   90.00
_cell.angle_beta   90.00
_cell.angle_gamma   90.00
#
_symmetry.space_group_name_H-M   'P 1'
#
loop_
_entity.id
_entity.type
_entity.pdbx_description
1 polymer ?
#
loop_
_entity_poly.entity_id
_entity_poly.type
_entity_poly.pdbx_seq_one_letter_code
_entity_poly.pdbx_strand_id
1 'polypeptide(L)'
;IVGGASGLSSAQTARLIQSAMIIAGIGTLIQLFPLWKIGSGLPIVMGISFTFVSIFCYIGPTYGYNTIVGAVLVGGIVEGVLGLFAKYWIKLISPIVAASVVTSIGFSLLSVGASSFGGGSGSENFGSATNWILGTITLLSCIIFNILAKSYFKQLSVLFGLIVGYIVAVFMGVVDFSSLSGTSIIAVPSLMPFKPEFNANAIFSVILIFLVSATETIGDTSALAASGLNRDVTTKETSGSIACDGFISALSSVFGCLPITSFSQNVGLVAMTKVVNRFAIATGAIIMIIAGIFPLFGALLATLPDAVLGGCTLMMFGTIVISGLQMISNCGYSQRNITIAALSLSIGIGFTQVPEIFSIFPKIIENVFAENCVAVVFIVSIILNLVLPKNMETVVPKEDNENK
;
A
#
# COMPACT_ATOMS: atom_id res chain seq x y z
N ILE A 1 -1.64 -11.36 5.47
CA ILE A 1 -0.73 -10.64 6.39
C ILE A 1 -1.54 -9.99 7.53
N VAL A 2 -2.31 -8.92 7.29
CA VAL A 2 -3.06 -8.20 8.36
C VAL A 2 -4.06 -9.12 9.07
N GLY A 3 -4.77 -9.99 8.35
CA GLY A 3 -5.69 -10.95 8.94
C GLY A 3 -4.98 -11.92 9.88
N GLY A 4 -3.83 -12.46 9.48
CA GLY A 4 -3.00 -13.33 10.31
C GLY A 4 -2.48 -12.60 11.55
N ALA A 5 -1.90 -11.39 11.37
CA ALA A 5 -1.42 -10.57 12.49
C ALA A 5 -2.53 -10.20 13.50
N SER A 6 -3.78 -10.06 13.03
CA SER A 6 -4.95 -9.76 13.87
C SER A 6 -5.65 -11.00 14.45
N GLY A 7 -5.10 -12.20 14.23
CA GLY A 7 -5.66 -13.46 14.74
C GLY A 7 -6.98 -13.87 14.08
N LEU A 8 -7.25 -13.44 12.86
CA LEU A 8 -8.45 -13.85 12.13
C LEU A 8 -8.34 -15.30 11.65
N SER A 9 -9.46 -16.02 11.71
CA SER A 9 -9.53 -17.36 11.13
C SER A 9 -9.42 -17.33 9.60
N SER A 10 -9.02 -18.48 8.99
CA SER A 10 -8.95 -18.62 7.55
C SER A 10 -10.28 -18.29 6.85
N ALA A 11 -11.41 -18.64 7.46
CA ALA A 11 -12.75 -18.32 6.93
C ALA A 11 -13.02 -16.80 6.96
N GLN A 12 -12.60 -16.10 8.01
CA GLN A 12 -12.71 -14.63 8.09
C GLN A 12 -11.80 -13.97 7.07
N THR A 13 -10.56 -14.43 6.95
CA THR A 13 -9.59 -13.92 5.96
C THR A 13 -10.10 -14.13 4.54
N ALA A 14 -10.71 -15.30 4.23
CA ALA A 14 -11.32 -15.55 2.93
C ALA A 14 -12.44 -14.54 2.60
N ARG A 15 -13.29 -14.20 3.58
CA ARG A 15 -14.33 -13.17 3.42
C ARG A 15 -13.75 -11.79 3.16
N LEU A 16 -12.63 -11.45 3.83
CA LEU A 16 -11.93 -10.18 3.57
C LEU A 16 -11.42 -10.12 2.13
N ILE A 17 -10.80 -11.19 1.64
CA ILE A 17 -10.29 -11.27 0.27
C ILE A 17 -11.45 -11.12 -0.72
N GLN A 18 -12.57 -11.81 -0.49
CA GLN A 18 -13.76 -11.72 -1.29
C GLN A 18 -14.28 -10.27 -1.36
N SER A 19 -14.48 -9.64 -0.21
CA SER A 19 -14.93 -8.25 -0.13
C SER A 19 -13.96 -7.30 -0.82
N ALA A 20 -12.65 -7.49 -0.64
CA ALA A 20 -11.61 -6.71 -1.26
C ALA A 20 -11.70 -6.75 -2.80
N MET A 21 -11.88 -7.93 -3.39
CA MET A 21 -11.99 -8.09 -4.85
C MET A 21 -13.20 -7.33 -5.40
N ILE A 22 -14.34 -7.45 -4.74
CA ILE A 22 -15.58 -6.79 -5.20
C ILE A 22 -15.48 -5.28 -5.06
N ILE A 23 -15.07 -4.78 -3.89
CA ILE A 23 -15.02 -3.34 -3.64
C ILE A 23 -13.92 -2.68 -4.46
N ALA A 24 -12.76 -3.33 -4.65
CA ALA A 24 -11.70 -2.84 -5.54
C ALA A 24 -12.18 -2.75 -7.00
N GLY A 25 -12.95 -3.73 -7.46
CA GLY A 25 -13.56 -3.67 -8.79
C GLY A 25 -14.56 -2.50 -8.91
N ILE A 26 -15.42 -2.31 -7.91
CA ILE A 26 -16.37 -1.18 -7.87
C ILE A 26 -15.60 0.15 -7.84
N GLY A 27 -14.59 0.27 -6.97
CA GLY A 27 -13.76 1.46 -6.86
C GLY A 27 -13.06 1.79 -8.19
N THR A 28 -12.50 0.76 -8.86
CA THR A 28 -11.89 0.92 -10.19
C THR A 28 -12.91 1.45 -11.21
N LEU A 29 -14.14 0.93 -11.23
CA LEU A 29 -15.17 1.44 -12.13
C LEU A 29 -15.52 2.90 -11.85
N ILE A 30 -15.57 3.31 -10.57
CA ILE A 30 -15.82 4.71 -10.18
C ILE A 30 -14.63 5.60 -10.55
N GLN A 31 -13.39 5.12 -10.42
CA GLN A 31 -12.23 5.86 -10.90
C GLN A 31 -12.27 6.11 -12.40
N LEU A 32 -12.65 5.09 -13.19
CA LEU A 32 -12.75 5.17 -14.65
C LEU A 32 -13.93 6.03 -15.14
N PHE A 33 -15.05 5.92 -14.44
CA PHE A 33 -16.33 6.58 -14.78
C PHE A 33 -16.83 7.36 -13.57
N PRO A 34 -16.32 8.59 -13.37
CA PRO A 34 -16.58 9.37 -12.17
C PRO A 34 -18.06 9.56 -11.87
N LEU A 35 -18.42 9.38 -10.60
CA LEU A 35 -19.73 9.73 -10.06
C LEU A 35 -19.64 11.12 -9.42
N TRP A 36 -20.20 12.13 -10.04
CA TRP A 36 -20.15 13.53 -9.61
C TRP A 36 -18.69 14.03 -9.49
N LYS A 37 -18.13 14.18 -8.27
CA LYS A 37 -16.76 14.60 -8.00
C LYS A 37 -15.86 13.46 -7.47
N ILE A 38 -16.37 12.25 -7.42
CA ILE A 38 -15.68 11.06 -6.95
C ILE A 38 -15.21 10.28 -8.18
N GLY A 39 -13.92 10.02 -8.28
CA GLY A 39 -13.27 9.41 -9.43
C GLY A 39 -12.52 10.41 -10.30
N SER A 40 -11.42 9.97 -10.88
CA SER A 40 -10.52 10.81 -11.68
C SER A 40 -10.89 10.82 -13.18
N GLY A 41 -11.51 9.77 -13.69
CA GLY A 41 -11.64 9.52 -15.12
C GLY A 41 -10.34 9.04 -15.78
N LEU A 42 -9.29 8.77 -14.99
CA LEU A 42 -8.03 8.22 -15.46
C LEU A 42 -8.07 6.68 -15.44
N PRO A 43 -7.20 6.01 -16.22
CA PRO A 43 -7.11 4.55 -16.24
C PRO A 43 -6.41 4.00 -14.98
N ILE A 44 -6.98 4.29 -13.81
CA ILE A 44 -6.47 3.88 -12.50
C ILE A 44 -7.19 2.62 -12.04
N VAL A 45 -6.41 1.62 -11.61
CA VAL A 45 -6.91 0.43 -10.92
C VAL A 45 -6.80 0.65 -9.43
N MET A 46 -7.81 0.22 -8.67
CA MET A 46 -7.80 0.27 -7.20
C MET A 46 -7.58 -1.11 -6.61
N GLY A 47 -6.95 -1.15 -5.46
CA GLY A 47 -6.72 -2.37 -4.69
C GLY A 47 -6.43 -2.08 -3.23
N ILE A 48 -6.22 -3.15 -2.43
CA ILE A 48 -5.84 -2.98 -1.02
C ILE A 48 -4.49 -2.26 -0.94
N SER A 49 -4.45 -1.18 -0.18
CA SER A 49 -3.26 -0.35 -0.02
C SER A 49 -2.24 -1.00 0.91
N PHE A 50 -1.01 -1.10 0.45
CA PHE A 50 0.13 -1.53 1.29
C PHE A 50 0.54 -0.48 2.32
N THR A 51 0.23 0.78 2.09
CA THR A 51 0.55 1.92 2.95
C THR A 51 0.04 1.74 4.38
N PHE A 52 -1.08 1.03 4.55
CA PHE A 52 -1.71 0.79 5.85
C PHE A 52 -1.24 -0.49 6.54
N VAL A 53 -0.54 -1.38 5.85
CA VAL A 53 -0.24 -2.74 6.37
C VAL A 53 0.57 -2.68 7.66
N SER A 54 1.61 -1.86 7.71
CA SER A 54 2.49 -1.73 8.88
C SER A 54 1.69 -1.32 10.13
N ILE A 55 0.90 -0.24 10.03
CA ILE A 55 0.11 0.24 11.16
C ILE A 55 -1.00 -0.75 11.56
N PHE A 56 -1.59 -1.47 10.63
CA PHE A 56 -2.61 -2.47 10.95
C PHE A 56 -2.01 -3.73 11.59
N CYS A 57 -0.79 -4.11 11.26
CA CYS A 57 -0.07 -5.16 11.97
C CYS A 57 0.25 -4.79 13.42
N TYR A 58 0.26 -3.51 13.77
CA TYR A 58 0.34 -3.02 15.14
C TYR A 58 -1.05 -2.91 15.81
N ILE A 59 -2.02 -2.27 15.13
CA ILE A 59 -3.37 -2.04 15.68
C ILE A 59 -4.12 -3.37 15.90
N GLY A 60 -4.01 -4.32 14.97
CA GLY A 60 -4.72 -5.60 15.03
C GLY A 60 -4.46 -6.40 16.31
N PRO A 61 -3.20 -6.72 16.63
CA PRO A 61 -2.86 -7.43 17.86
C PRO A 61 -3.15 -6.62 19.13
N THR A 62 -3.02 -5.29 19.07
CA THR A 62 -3.12 -4.42 20.25
C THR A 62 -4.57 -4.11 20.63
N TYR A 63 -5.42 -3.79 19.63
CA TYR A 63 -6.78 -3.28 19.85
C TYR A 63 -7.86 -4.14 19.19
N GLY A 64 -7.48 -5.15 18.41
CA GLY A 64 -8.40 -6.01 17.68
C GLY A 64 -8.76 -5.49 16.29
N TYR A 65 -9.22 -6.43 15.43
CA TYR A 65 -9.60 -6.13 14.05
C TYR A 65 -10.81 -5.18 13.93
N ASN A 66 -11.75 -5.25 14.87
CA ASN A 66 -12.91 -4.35 14.92
C ASN A 66 -12.51 -2.88 15.01
N THR A 67 -11.41 -2.59 15.73
CA THR A 67 -10.84 -1.25 15.82
C THR A 67 -10.25 -0.78 14.50
N ILE A 68 -9.62 -1.68 13.73
CA ILE A 68 -9.17 -1.37 12.37
C ILE A 68 -10.35 -0.92 11.52
N VAL A 69 -11.45 -1.69 11.53
CA VAL A 69 -12.66 -1.39 10.75
C VAL A 69 -13.21 0.00 11.11
N GLY A 70 -13.33 0.31 12.41
CA GLY A 70 -13.79 1.62 12.89
C GLY A 70 -12.85 2.76 12.45
N ALA A 71 -11.55 2.56 12.56
CA ALA A 71 -10.56 3.56 12.18
C ALA A 71 -10.53 3.80 10.66
N VAL A 72 -10.66 2.76 9.84
CA VAL A 72 -10.75 2.85 8.38
C VAL A 72 -12.02 3.59 7.95
N LEU A 73 -13.14 3.33 8.60
CA LEU A 73 -14.41 4.04 8.32
C LEU A 73 -14.24 5.55 8.49
N VAL A 74 -13.71 5.96 9.64
CA VAL A 74 -13.51 7.38 9.93
C VAL A 74 -12.44 8.00 9.05
N GLY A 75 -11.28 7.34 8.93
CA GLY A 75 -10.15 7.82 8.12
C GLY A 75 -10.50 7.94 6.64
N GLY A 76 -11.23 6.97 6.08
CA GLY A 76 -11.70 7.00 4.70
C GLY A 76 -12.68 8.15 4.43
N ILE A 77 -13.61 8.43 5.35
CA ILE A 77 -14.49 9.60 5.24
C ILE A 77 -13.67 10.88 5.27
N VAL A 78 -12.68 10.99 6.16
CA VAL A 78 -11.80 12.16 6.25
C VAL A 78 -11.03 12.37 4.95
N GLU A 79 -10.39 11.32 4.40
CA GLU A 79 -9.67 11.41 3.11
C GLU A 79 -10.63 11.77 1.97
N GLY A 80 -11.81 11.14 1.90
CA GLY A 80 -12.82 11.44 0.90
C GLY A 80 -13.23 12.92 0.90
N VAL A 81 -13.49 13.48 2.08
CA VAL A 81 -13.80 14.90 2.24
C VAL A 81 -12.60 15.76 1.86
N LEU A 82 -11.39 15.42 2.32
CA LEU A 82 -10.16 16.14 1.96
C LEU A 82 -9.93 16.12 0.43
N GLY A 83 -10.24 15.01 -0.23
CA GLY A 83 -10.19 14.89 -1.68
C GLY A 83 -11.10 15.90 -2.37
N LEU A 84 -12.35 16.07 -1.90
CA LEU A 84 -13.27 17.07 -2.47
C LEU A 84 -12.73 18.50 -2.37
N PHE A 85 -11.89 18.77 -1.38
CA PHE A 85 -11.25 20.06 -1.13
C PHE A 85 -9.76 20.10 -1.52
N ALA A 86 -9.27 19.12 -2.28
CA ALA A 86 -7.85 18.95 -2.61
C ALA A 86 -7.22 20.21 -3.24
N LYS A 87 -7.98 20.98 -4.04
CA LYS A 87 -7.50 22.23 -4.68
C LYS A 87 -6.88 23.24 -3.71
N TYR A 88 -7.22 23.17 -2.42
CA TYR A 88 -6.73 24.13 -1.43
C TYR A 88 -5.42 23.69 -0.79
N TRP A 89 -5.18 22.39 -0.64
CA TRP A 89 -4.05 21.89 0.11
C TRP A 89 -3.02 21.09 -0.74
N ILE A 90 -3.39 20.65 -1.94
CA ILE A 90 -2.49 19.86 -2.82
C ILE A 90 -1.16 20.60 -3.10
N LYS A 91 -1.17 21.93 -3.09
CA LYS A 91 0.02 22.77 -3.29
C LYS A 91 1.05 22.67 -2.15
N LEU A 92 0.66 22.14 -0.98
CA LEU A 92 1.57 21.90 0.14
C LEU A 92 2.44 20.67 -0.08
N ILE A 93 1.95 19.73 -0.92
CA ILE A 93 2.66 18.49 -1.23
C ILE A 93 3.54 18.71 -2.45
N SER A 94 4.83 18.88 -2.22
CA SER A 94 5.81 18.92 -3.30
C SER A 94 6.21 17.50 -3.74
N PRO A 95 6.74 17.31 -4.96
CA PRO A 95 7.16 15.99 -5.43
C PRO A 95 8.16 15.30 -4.50
N ILE A 96 9.08 16.04 -3.87
CA ILE A 96 10.07 15.47 -2.94
C ILE A 96 9.42 14.96 -1.64
N VAL A 97 8.33 15.60 -1.17
CA VAL A 97 7.55 15.11 -0.03
C VAL A 97 6.92 13.77 -0.38
N ALA A 98 6.21 13.68 -1.51
CA ALA A 98 5.61 12.44 -1.98
C ALA A 98 6.66 11.33 -2.15
N ALA A 99 7.81 11.63 -2.75
CA ALA A 99 8.90 10.70 -2.95
C ALA A 99 9.48 10.16 -1.62
N SER A 100 9.68 11.04 -0.63
CA SER A 100 10.17 10.64 0.70
C SER A 100 9.17 9.74 1.42
N VAL A 101 7.88 10.04 1.28
CA VAL A 101 6.79 9.25 1.85
C VAL A 101 6.73 7.86 1.22
N VAL A 102 6.72 7.74 -0.11
CA VAL A 102 6.72 6.44 -0.80
C VAL A 102 7.95 5.59 -0.41
N THR A 103 9.11 6.22 -0.29
CA THR A 103 10.33 5.55 0.16
C THR A 103 10.14 4.99 1.58
N SER A 104 9.56 5.77 2.49
CA SER A 104 9.33 5.33 3.88
C SER A 104 8.30 4.21 3.98
N ILE A 105 7.27 4.19 3.12
CA ILE A 105 6.32 3.08 3.03
C ILE A 105 7.06 1.78 2.71
N GLY A 106 7.91 1.81 1.68
CA GLY A 106 8.71 0.64 1.33
C GLY A 106 9.56 0.14 2.50
N PHE A 107 10.26 1.03 3.19
CA PHE A 107 11.07 0.66 4.36
C PHE A 107 10.24 0.10 5.52
N SER A 108 9.07 0.66 5.81
CA SER A 108 8.20 0.18 6.88
C SER A 108 7.67 -1.24 6.62
N LEU A 109 7.54 -1.62 5.37
CA LEU A 109 7.04 -2.93 4.97
C LEU A 109 8.11 -4.03 4.98
N LEU A 110 9.40 -3.70 5.00
CA LEU A 110 10.47 -4.72 4.98
C LEU A 110 10.39 -5.64 6.19
N SER A 111 10.13 -5.11 7.38
CA SER A 111 9.96 -5.91 8.60
C SER A 111 8.74 -6.82 8.53
N VAL A 112 7.64 -6.33 7.95
CA VAL A 112 6.41 -7.11 7.74
C VAL A 112 6.66 -8.24 6.75
N GLY A 113 7.36 -7.98 5.64
CA GLY A 113 7.76 -8.99 4.67
C GLY A 113 8.67 -10.06 5.28
N ALA A 114 9.67 -9.66 6.06
CA ALA A 114 10.58 -10.57 6.75
C ALA A 114 9.85 -11.43 7.79
N SER A 115 8.92 -10.84 8.53
CA SER A 115 8.08 -11.58 9.49
C SER A 115 7.21 -12.62 8.79
N SER A 116 6.56 -12.27 7.67
CA SER A 116 5.79 -13.22 6.87
C SER A 116 6.69 -14.33 6.30
N PHE A 117 7.90 -14.00 5.84
CA PHE A 117 8.88 -14.98 5.36
C PHE A 117 9.25 -15.99 6.45
N GLY A 118 9.33 -15.55 7.71
CA GLY A 118 9.55 -16.41 8.86
C GLY A 118 8.35 -17.31 9.22
N GLY A 119 7.18 -17.11 8.61
CA GLY A 119 5.97 -17.88 8.89
C GLY A 119 4.90 -17.12 9.69
N GLY A 120 5.01 -15.78 9.75
CA GLY A 120 4.07 -14.89 10.46
C GLY A 120 4.45 -14.66 11.94
N SER A 121 4.28 -13.42 12.38
CA SER A 121 4.59 -13.06 13.77
C SER A 121 3.76 -13.86 14.76
N GLY A 122 4.41 -14.44 15.76
CA GLY A 122 3.76 -15.19 16.84
C GLY A 122 3.38 -16.63 16.48
N SER A 123 3.73 -17.14 15.29
CA SER A 123 3.53 -18.53 14.94
C SER A 123 4.52 -19.43 15.72
N GLU A 124 4.06 -20.60 16.19
CA GLU A 124 4.89 -21.57 16.91
C GLU A 124 6.09 -22.05 16.07
N ASN A 125 5.95 -22.09 14.76
CA ASN A 125 6.96 -22.52 13.79
C ASN A 125 7.72 -21.32 13.17
N PHE A 126 7.71 -20.15 13.80
CA PHE A 126 8.43 -18.99 13.29
C PHE A 126 9.93 -19.26 13.10
N GLY A 127 10.45 -18.93 11.94
CA GLY A 127 11.87 -19.15 11.59
C GLY A 127 12.26 -20.59 11.36
N SER A 128 11.30 -21.53 11.29
CA SER A 128 11.57 -22.95 11.02
C SER A 128 12.23 -23.18 9.66
N ALA A 129 12.96 -24.31 9.54
CA ALA A 129 13.56 -24.70 8.26
C ALA A 129 12.52 -24.82 7.13
N THR A 130 11.30 -25.28 7.44
CA THR A 130 10.18 -25.36 6.50
C THR A 130 9.82 -23.99 5.94
N ASN A 131 9.69 -22.97 6.81
CA ASN A 131 9.37 -21.60 6.39
C ASN A 131 10.51 -21.00 5.56
N TRP A 132 11.77 -21.22 5.96
CA TRP A 132 12.94 -20.79 5.19
C TRP A 132 12.97 -21.41 3.79
N ILE A 133 12.71 -22.69 3.66
CA ILE A 133 12.67 -23.41 2.36
C ILE A 133 11.56 -22.82 1.49
N LEU A 134 10.33 -22.71 2.02
CA LEU A 134 9.19 -22.19 1.27
C LEU A 134 9.39 -20.75 0.84
N GLY A 135 9.79 -19.87 1.75
CA GLY A 135 10.05 -18.46 1.45
C GLY A 135 11.17 -18.29 0.42
N THR A 136 12.27 -19.05 0.56
CA THR A 136 13.40 -19.00 -0.37
C THR A 136 13.02 -19.51 -1.76
N ILE A 137 12.33 -20.65 -1.88
CA ILE A 137 11.89 -21.17 -3.17
C ILE A 137 10.95 -20.18 -3.85
N THR A 138 10.02 -19.60 -3.10
CA THR A 138 9.08 -18.62 -3.64
C THR A 138 9.82 -17.37 -4.14
N LEU A 139 10.72 -16.81 -3.33
CA LEU A 139 11.52 -15.65 -3.69
C LEU A 139 12.39 -15.92 -4.92
N LEU A 140 13.10 -17.04 -4.95
CA LEU A 140 13.92 -17.43 -6.10
C LEU A 140 13.06 -17.62 -7.36
N SER A 141 11.87 -18.20 -7.22
CA SER A 141 10.93 -18.32 -8.34
C SER A 141 10.50 -16.95 -8.87
N CYS A 142 10.16 -16.00 -8.01
CA CYS A 142 9.86 -14.64 -8.42
C CYS A 142 11.03 -14.01 -9.19
N ILE A 143 12.27 -14.19 -8.71
CA ILE A 143 13.47 -13.64 -9.34
C ILE A 143 13.70 -14.30 -10.70
N ILE A 144 13.64 -15.63 -10.78
CA ILE A 144 13.84 -16.38 -12.03
C ILE A 144 12.81 -15.95 -13.08
N PHE A 145 11.53 -15.87 -12.72
CA PHE A 145 10.50 -15.39 -13.63
C PHE A 145 10.73 -13.93 -14.03
N ASN A 146 11.16 -13.06 -13.11
CA ASN A 146 11.48 -11.67 -13.43
C ASN A 146 12.63 -11.53 -14.44
N ILE A 147 13.63 -12.43 -14.39
CA ILE A 147 14.78 -12.44 -15.32
C ILE A 147 14.39 -13.04 -16.67
N LEU A 148 13.69 -14.17 -16.65
CA LEU A 148 13.37 -14.92 -17.87
C LEU A 148 12.19 -14.35 -18.65
N ALA A 149 11.22 -13.75 -17.96
CA ALA A 149 10.02 -13.21 -18.59
C ALA A 149 10.35 -11.93 -19.38
N LYS A 150 9.69 -11.79 -20.53
CA LYS A 150 9.83 -10.64 -21.42
C LYS A 150 8.57 -9.78 -21.37
N SER A 151 8.76 -8.46 -21.51
CA SER A 151 7.67 -7.51 -21.65
C SER A 151 6.61 -7.67 -20.55
N TYR A 152 5.35 -7.84 -20.90
CA TYR A 152 4.20 -7.95 -20.01
C TYR A 152 4.35 -9.04 -18.93
N PHE A 153 4.85 -10.22 -19.28
CA PHE A 153 4.99 -11.34 -18.33
C PHE A 153 5.95 -11.05 -17.17
N LYS A 154 6.87 -10.11 -17.34
CA LYS A 154 7.77 -9.67 -16.27
C LYS A 154 7.01 -9.10 -15.06
N GLN A 155 5.89 -8.42 -15.29
CA GLN A 155 5.04 -7.87 -14.22
C GLN A 155 4.28 -8.95 -13.46
N LEU A 156 4.10 -10.13 -14.06
CA LEU A 156 3.44 -11.27 -13.43
C LEU A 156 4.42 -12.16 -12.65
N SER A 157 5.69 -11.79 -12.53
CA SER A 157 6.72 -12.60 -11.88
C SER A 157 6.36 -12.96 -10.44
N VAL A 158 5.77 -12.03 -9.70
CA VAL A 158 5.32 -12.27 -8.32
C VAL A 158 4.20 -13.30 -8.28
N LEU A 159 3.23 -13.22 -9.20
CA LEU A 159 2.14 -14.20 -9.30
C LEU A 159 2.66 -15.60 -9.64
N PHE A 160 3.59 -15.71 -10.60
CA PHE A 160 4.19 -17.00 -10.94
C PHE A 160 5.00 -17.58 -9.77
N GLY A 161 5.77 -16.75 -9.07
CA GLY A 161 6.50 -17.17 -7.88
C GLY A 161 5.57 -17.67 -6.78
N LEU A 162 4.45 -16.96 -6.56
CA LEU A 162 3.42 -17.35 -5.60
C LEU A 162 2.80 -18.73 -5.96
N ILE A 163 2.49 -18.95 -7.23
CA ILE A 163 1.95 -20.24 -7.71
C ILE A 163 2.96 -21.37 -7.46
N VAL A 164 4.24 -21.16 -7.79
CA VAL A 164 5.28 -22.16 -7.54
C VAL A 164 5.44 -22.43 -6.05
N GLY A 165 5.53 -21.38 -5.23
CA GLY A 165 5.63 -21.51 -3.78
C GLY A 165 4.44 -22.26 -3.17
N TYR A 166 3.23 -21.98 -3.66
CA TYR A 166 2.04 -22.67 -3.22
C TYR A 166 2.03 -24.17 -3.61
N ILE A 167 2.41 -24.49 -4.84
CA ILE A 167 2.56 -25.88 -5.30
C ILE A 167 3.55 -26.64 -4.40
N VAL A 168 4.70 -26.04 -4.10
CA VAL A 168 5.69 -26.63 -3.20
C VAL A 168 5.12 -26.82 -1.80
N ALA A 169 4.39 -25.83 -1.28
CA ALA A 169 3.74 -25.93 0.04
C ALA A 169 2.73 -27.08 0.10
N VAL A 170 1.97 -27.31 -0.97
CA VAL A 170 1.05 -28.46 -1.09
C VAL A 170 1.83 -29.77 -1.05
N PHE A 171 2.92 -29.89 -1.81
CA PHE A 171 3.75 -31.11 -1.79
C PHE A 171 4.42 -31.34 -0.45
N MET A 172 4.74 -30.31 0.29
CA MET A 172 5.29 -30.40 1.66
C MET A 172 4.22 -30.72 2.72
N GLY A 173 2.93 -30.76 2.35
CA GLY A 173 1.83 -31.04 3.27
C GLY A 173 1.56 -29.95 4.31
N VAL A 174 1.96 -28.71 4.02
CA VAL A 174 1.83 -27.56 4.96
C VAL A 174 0.51 -26.81 4.74
N VAL A 175 -0.19 -27.09 3.63
CA VAL A 175 -1.44 -26.42 3.27
C VAL A 175 -2.62 -27.15 3.89
N ASP A 176 -3.43 -26.43 4.66
CA ASP A 176 -4.69 -26.96 5.21
C ASP A 176 -5.86 -26.61 4.28
N PHE A 177 -6.41 -27.63 3.64
CA PHE A 177 -7.58 -27.52 2.77
C PHE A 177 -8.92 -27.67 3.51
N SER A 178 -8.93 -27.82 4.82
CA SER A 178 -10.16 -28.00 5.60
C SER A 178 -11.10 -26.80 5.46
N SER A 179 -10.53 -25.61 5.31
CA SER A 179 -11.28 -24.37 5.09
C SER A 179 -12.02 -24.29 3.75
N LEU A 180 -11.68 -25.14 2.78
CA LEU A 180 -12.38 -25.22 1.48
C LEU A 180 -13.65 -26.06 1.57
N SER A 181 -13.69 -27.01 2.52
CA SER A 181 -14.85 -27.87 2.72
C SER A 181 -15.99 -27.07 3.35
N GLY A 182 -17.12 -26.99 2.64
CA GLY A 182 -18.29 -26.23 3.09
C GLY A 182 -18.40 -24.81 2.56
N THR A 183 -17.45 -24.37 1.70
CA THR A 183 -17.56 -23.07 1.03
C THR A 183 -18.71 -23.09 0.04
N SER A 184 -19.60 -22.13 0.10
CA SER A 184 -20.67 -21.96 -0.90
C SER A 184 -20.10 -21.62 -2.28
N ILE A 185 -20.77 -22.04 -3.36
CA ILE A 185 -20.30 -21.74 -4.72
C ILE A 185 -20.41 -20.24 -5.02
N ILE A 186 -21.46 -19.58 -4.52
CA ILE A 186 -21.72 -18.16 -4.69
C ILE A 186 -22.06 -17.56 -3.33
N ALA A 187 -21.45 -16.44 -3.00
CA ALA A 187 -21.83 -15.65 -1.83
C ALA A 187 -21.64 -14.16 -2.10
N VAL A 188 -22.52 -13.37 -1.53
CA VAL A 188 -22.43 -11.91 -1.54
C VAL A 188 -21.69 -11.48 -0.25
N PRO A 189 -20.84 -10.45 -0.31
CA PRO A 189 -20.20 -9.91 0.88
C PRO A 189 -21.24 -9.53 1.94
N SER A 190 -21.00 -9.94 3.19
CA SER A 190 -21.88 -9.57 4.29
C SER A 190 -21.62 -8.14 4.72
N LEU A 191 -22.69 -7.41 4.99
CA LEU A 191 -22.60 -6.09 5.60
C LEU A 191 -22.19 -6.21 7.07
N MET A 192 -21.22 -5.40 7.48
CA MET A 192 -20.70 -5.32 8.84
C MET A 192 -20.36 -6.69 9.47
N PRO A 193 -19.54 -7.52 8.82
CA PRO A 193 -19.11 -8.80 9.37
C PRO A 193 -18.29 -8.61 10.66
N PHE A 194 -17.70 -7.44 10.82
CA PHE A 194 -17.01 -6.97 12.01
C PHE A 194 -17.68 -5.68 12.48
N LYS A 195 -18.02 -5.61 13.78
CA LYS A 195 -18.61 -4.42 14.36
C LYS A 195 -17.54 -3.34 14.52
N PRO A 196 -17.70 -2.14 13.94
CA PRO A 196 -16.72 -1.07 14.09
C PRO A 196 -16.56 -0.68 15.56
N GLU A 197 -15.33 -0.67 16.05
CA GLU A 197 -14.96 -0.14 17.36
C GLU A 197 -14.13 1.13 17.17
N PHE A 198 -14.40 2.14 17.99
CA PHE A 198 -13.79 3.46 17.84
C PHE A 198 -12.79 3.71 18.96
N ASN A 199 -11.50 3.63 18.63
CA ASN A 199 -10.41 3.97 19.54
C ASN A 199 -9.70 5.23 19.02
N ALA A 200 -9.57 6.25 19.85
CA ALA A 200 -9.01 7.55 19.44
C ALA A 200 -7.58 7.43 18.92
N ASN A 201 -6.72 6.61 19.55
CA ASN A 201 -5.33 6.42 19.11
C ASN A 201 -5.28 5.78 17.73
N ALA A 202 -6.06 4.70 17.53
CA ALA A 202 -6.12 4.00 16.25
C ALA A 202 -6.69 4.90 15.15
N ILE A 203 -7.77 5.63 15.42
CA ILE A 203 -8.39 6.56 14.47
C ILE A 203 -7.38 7.64 14.06
N PHE A 204 -6.69 8.27 15.02
CA PHE A 204 -5.73 9.33 14.74
C PHE A 204 -4.55 8.80 13.92
N SER A 205 -3.99 7.64 14.28
CA SER A 205 -2.94 6.97 13.50
C SER A 205 -3.37 6.69 12.06
N VAL A 206 -4.57 6.15 11.89
CA VAL A 206 -5.09 5.77 10.57
C VAL A 206 -5.43 7.02 9.73
N ILE A 207 -5.95 8.10 10.32
CA ILE A 207 -6.15 9.38 9.62
C ILE A 207 -4.83 9.92 9.08
N LEU A 208 -3.74 9.87 9.85
CA LEU A 208 -2.43 10.29 9.38
C LEU A 208 -1.96 9.47 8.17
N ILE A 209 -2.21 8.15 8.18
CA ILE A 209 -1.87 7.30 7.03
C ILE A 209 -2.79 7.60 5.84
N PHE A 210 -4.04 7.97 6.04
CA PHE A 210 -4.90 8.43 4.95
C PHE A 210 -4.40 9.75 4.31
N LEU A 211 -3.79 10.65 5.08
CA LEU A 211 -3.11 11.83 4.52
C LEU A 211 -1.87 11.44 3.69
N VAL A 212 -1.16 10.42 4.14
CA VAL A 212 -0.05 9.82 3.39
C VAL A 212 -0.56 9.19 2.09
N SER A 213 -1.62 8.39 2.15
CA SER A 213 -2.29 7.78 1.00
C SER A 213 -2.73 8.84 -0.02
N ALA A 214 -3.35 9.93 0.43
CA ALA A 214 -3.71 11.05 -0.44
C ALA A 214 -2.48 11.64 -1.16
N THR A 215 -1.32 11.68 -0.48
CA THR A 215 -0.05 12.14 -1.08
C THR A 215 0.47 11.17 -2.13
N GLU A 216 0.38 9.86 -1.88
CA GLU A 216 0.70 8.80 -2.83
C GLU A 216 -0.20 8.91 -4.08
N THR A 217 -1.49 9.09 -3.90
CA THR A 217 -2.48 9.26 -4.99
C THR A 217 -2.19 10.48 -5.86
N ILE A 218 -1.67 11.58 -5.28
CA ILE A 218 -1.19 12.74 -6.07
C ILE A 218 -0.04 12.32 -6.98
N GLY A 219 0.91 11.56 -6.46
CA GLY A 219 2.05 11.03 -7.21
C GLY A 219 1.60 10.11 -8.35
N ASP A 220 0.76 9.14 -8.05
CA ASP A 220 0.27 8.14 -8.98
C ASP A 220 -0.55 8.74 -10.13
N THR A 221 -1.48 9.65 -9.82
CA THR A 221 -2.29 10.34 -10.83
C THR A 221 -1.43 11.17 -11.77
N SER A 222 -0.43 11.87 -11.20
CA SER A 222 0.51 12.70 -11.98
C SER A 222 1.38 11.83 -12.88
N ALA A 223 1.96 10.76 -12.33
CA ALA A 223 2.82 9.86 -13.07
C ALA A 223 2.04 9.11 -14.17
N LEU A 224 0.81 8.70 -13.90
CA LEU A 224 -0.05 8.04 -14.88
C LEU A 224 -0.46 8.96 -16.02
N ALA A 225 -0.85 10.20 -15.71
CA ALA A 225 -1.19 11.20 -16.74
C ALA A 225 0.02 11.51 -17.63
N ALA A 226 1.20 11.68 -17.04
CA ALA A 226 2.43 11.94 -17.78
C ALA A 226 2.86 10.74 -18.64
N SER A 227 2.91 9.54 -18.05
CA SER A 227 3.42 8.33 -18.74
C SER A 227 2.41 7.70 -19.70
N GLY A 228 1.12 7.70 -19.34
CA GLY A 228 0.06 7.08 -20.13
C GLY A 228 -0.57 8.01 -21.17
N LEU A 229 -0.84 9.26 -20.77
CA LEU A 229 -1.59 10.21 -21.58
C LEU A 229 -0.72 11.33 -22.18
N ASN A 230 0.59 11.38 -21.86
CA ASN A 230 1.56 12.39 -22.30
C ASN A 230 1.07 13.84 -22.02
N ARG A 231 0.47 14.07 -20.85
CA ARG A 231 0.00 15.37 -20.41
C ARG A 231 0.08 15.50 -18.88
N ASP A 232 -0.01 16.71 -18.41
CA ASP A 232 -0.13 16.97 -16.98
C ASP A 232 -1.52 16.56 -16.46
N VAL A 233 -1.54 16.15 -15.19
CA VAL A 233 -2.77 15.86 -14.47
C VAL A 233 -3.49 17.17 -14.11
N THR A 234 -4.81 17.19 -14.20
CA THR A 234 -5.60 18.33 -13.76
C THR A 234 -5.93 18.23 -12.26
N THR A 235 -6.08 19.38 -11.60
CA THR A 235 -6.52 19.41 -10.19
C THR A 235 -7.85 18.68 -9.98
N LYS A 236 -8.75 18.68 -10.96
CA LYS A 236 -10.02 17.97 -10.89
C LYS A 236 -9.82 16.46 -10.86
N GLU A 237 -8.92 15.93 -11.69
CA GLU A 237 -8.59 14.50 -11.73
C GLU A 237 -7.97 14.04 -10.43
N THR A 238 -6.98 14.76 -9.91
CA THR A 238 -6.34 14.44 -8.64
C THR A 238 -7.34 14.53 -7.47
N SER A 239 -8.14 15.59 -7.42
CA SER A 239 -9.20 15.78 -6.41
C SER A 239 -10.20 14.62 -6.43
N GLY A 240 -10.65 14.22 -7.62
CA GLY A 240 -11.58 13.12 -7.81
C GLY A 240 -10.97 11.76 -7.42
N SER A 241 -9.68 11.55 -7.69
CA SER A 241 -8.98 10.32 -7.33
C SER A 241 -8.87 10.16 -5.81
N ILE A 242 -8.41 11.20 -5.10
CA ILE A 242 -8.31 11.18 -3.63
C ILE A 242 -9.70 11.00 -2.99
N ALA A 243 -10.71 11.69 -3.50
CA ALA A 243 -12.07 11.52 -3.00
C ALA A 243 -12.58 10.09 -3.20
N CYS A 244 -12.24 9.45 -4.31
CA CYS A 244 -12.59 8.06 -4.59
C CYS A 244 -11.88 7.12 -3.61
N ASP A 245 -10.57 7.27 -3.42
CA ASP A 245 -9.77 6.45 -2.53
C ASP A 245 -10.34 6.49 -1.10
N GLY A 246 -10.66 7.67 -0.59
CA GLY A 246 -11.24 7.82 0.74
C GLY A 246 -12.64 7.21 0.86
N PHE A 247 -13.58 7.55 -0.02
CA PHE A 247 -14.95 7.04 0.09
C PHE A 247 -15.06 5.55 -0.21
N ILE A 248 -14.26 5.01 -1.14
CA ILE A 248 -14.20 3.57 -1.39
C ILE A 248 -13.56 2.83 -0.20
N SER A 249 -12.56 3.41 0.46
CA SER A 249 -12.00 2.86 1.70
C SER A 249 -13.01 2.86 2.84
N ALA A 250 -13.80 3.92 3.00
CA ALA A 250 -14.90 3.93 3.96
C ALA A 250 -15.96 2.87 3.63
N LEU A 251 -16.31 2.72 2.35
CA LEU A 251 -17.22 1.67 1.91
C LEU A 251 -16.65 0.28 2.17
N SER A 252 -15.35 0.06 1.91
CA SER A 252 -14.69 -1.23 2.14
C SER A 252 -14.77 -1.65 3.60
N SER A 253 -14.63 -0.71 4.55
CA SER A 253 -14.74 -0.99 5.98
C SER A 253 -16.13 -1.47 6.38
N VAL A 254 -17.19 -0.98 5.73
CA VAL A 254 -18.56 -1.47 5.96
C VAL A 254 -18.72 -2.95 5.57
N PHE A 255 -17.91 -3.42 4.61
CA PHE A 255 -17.81 -4.85 4.27
C PHE A 255 -16.69 -5.57 5.04
N GLY A 256 -16.17 -4.94 6.09
CA GLY A 256 -15.13 -5.48 6.97
C GLY A 256 -13.76 -5.56 6.32
N CYS A 257 -13.54 -4.89 5.17
CA CYS A 257 -12.29 -4.94 4.43
C CYS A 257 -11.35 -3.78 4.81
N LEU A 258 -10.11 -3.87 4.36
CA LEU A 258 -9.05 -2.87 4.53
C LEU A 258 -9.20 -1.73 3.51
N PRO A 259 -8.47 -0.61 3.67
CA PRO A 259 -8.51 0.50 2.72
C PRO A 259 -8.18 0.08 1.29
N ILE A 260 -8.96 0.58 0.36
CA ILE A 260 -8.81 0.35 -1.08
C ILE A 260 -8.52 1.70 -1.73
N THR A 261 -7.32 1.83 -2.30
CA THR A 261 -6.81 3.07 -2.87
C THR A 261 -6.27 2.83 -4.28
N SER A 262 -5.86 3.89 -4.93
CA SER A 262 -5.18 3.84 -6.23
C SER A 262 -3.92 2.97 -6.14
N PHE A 263 -3.67 2.15 -7.16
CA PHE A 263 -2.62 1.14 -7.15
C PHE A 263 -1.42 1.61 -7.95
N SER A 264 -0.33 1.97 -7.26
CA SER A 264 0.89 2.54 -7.87
C SER A 264 1.51 1.63 -8.94
N GLN A 265 1.41 0.30 -8.78
CA GLN A 265 1.90 -0.66 -9.77
C GLN A 265 1.18 -0.55 -11.12
N ASN A 266 -0.08 -0.09 -11.13
CA ASN A 266 -0.82 0.17 -12.36
C ASN A 266 -0.17 1.26 -13.20
N VAL A 267 0.43 2.27 -12.59
CA VAL A 267 1.16 3.34 -13.29
C VAL A 267 2.29 2.76 -14.13
N GLY A 268 3.07 1.84 -13.56
CA GLY A 268 4.14 1.13 -14.27
C GLY A 268 3.62 0.29 -15.43
N LEU A 269 2.50 -0.42 -15.24
CA LEU A 269 1.85 -1.19 -16.30
C LEU A 269 1.38 -0.31 -17.45
N VAL A 270 0.70 0.80 -17.15
CA VAL A 270 0.25 1.75 -18.17
C VAL A 270 1.42 2.39 -18.90
N ALA A 271 2.48 2.77 -18.19
CA ALA A 271 3.69 3.33 -18.80
C ALA A 271 4.32 2.39 -19.83
N MET A 272 4.32 1.08 -19.54
CA MET A 272 4.93 0.05 -20.37
C MET A 272 4.01 -0.42 -21.52
N THR A 273 2.73 -0.66 -21.22
CA THR A 273 1.77 -1.22 -22.18
C THR A 273 1.09 -0.17 -23.05
N LYS A 274 1.07 1.09 -22.58
CA LYS A 274 0.32 2.20 -23.17
C LYS A 274 -1.19 1.94 -23.27
N VAL A 275 -1.71 1.00 -22.49
CA VAL A 275 -3.13 0.70 -22.44
C VAL A 275 -3.82 1.72 -21.54
N VAL A 276 -4.41 2.74 -22.13
CA VAL A 276 -5.16 3.82 -21.46
C VAL A 276 -6.67 3.75 -21.72
N ASN A 277 -7.13 2.75 -22.45
CA ASN A 277 -8.55 2.59 -22.76
C ASN A 277 -9.32 2.18 -21.50
N ARG A 278 -10.22 3.05 -21.05
CA ARG A 278 -11.03 2.82 -19.85
C ARG A 278 -11.89 1.57 -19.93
N PHE A 279 -12.42 1.22 -21.11
CA PHE A 279 -13.25 0.02 -21.28
C PHE A 279 -12.44 -1.27 -21.14
N ALA A 280 -11.18 -1.28 -21.61
CA ALA A 280 -10.30 -2.43 -21.41
C ALA A 280 -10.02 -2.66 -19.92
N ILE A 281 -9.77 -1.60 -19.16
CA ILE A 281 -9.54 -1.70 -17.71
C ILE A 281 -10.83 -2.03 -16.97
N ALA A 282 -11.98 -1.46 -17.40
CA ALA A 282 -13.28 -1.80 -16.84
C ALA A 282 -13.62 -3.29 -16.97
N THR A 283 -13.22 -3.93 -18.08
CA THR A 283 -13.38 -5.38 -18.24
C THR A 283 -12.64 -6.14 -17.14
N GLY A 284 -11.40 -5.73 -16.83
CA GLY A 284 -10.63 -6.29 -15.71
C GLY A 284 -11.31 -6.07 -14.35
N ALA A 285 -11.86 -4.89 -14.11
CA ALA A 285 -12.61 -4.58 -12.90
C ALA A 285 -13.87 -5.44 -12.76
N ILE A 286 -14.61 -5.66 -13.85
CA ILE A 286 -15.80 -6.54 -13.89
C ILE A 286 -15.38 -8.00 -13.60
N ILE A 287 -14.31 -8.49 -14.21
CA ILE A 287 -13.78 -9.84 -13.95
C ILE A 287 -13.41 -9.97 -12.45
N MET A 288 -12.82 -8.95 -11.85
CA MET A 288 -12.48 -8.96 -10.44
C MET A 288 -13.73 -9.01 -9.53
N ILE A 289 -14.78 -8.26 -9.88
CA ILE A 289 -16.07 -8.33 -9.16
C ILE A 289 -16.66 -9.73 -9.29
N ILE A 290 -16.70 -10.29 -10.51
CA ILE A 290 -17.24 -11.64 -10.76
C ILE A 290 -16.43 -12.67 -9.95
N ALA A 291 -15.09 -12.62 -9.99
CA ALA A 291 -14.23 -13.51 -9.22
C ALA A 291 -14.48 -13.41 -7.70
N GLY A 292 -14.74 -12.19 -7.21
CA GLY A 292 -15.10 -11.95 -5.81
C GLY A 292 -16.46 -12.53 -5.39
N ILE A 293 -17.38 -12.78 -6.33
CA ILE A 293 -18.68 -13.44 -6.04
C ILE A 293 -18.49 -14.94 -5.75
N PHE A 294 -17.36 -15.51 -6.18
CA PHE A 294 -17.02 -16.92 -5.91
C PHE A 294 -16.12 -17.05 -4.68
N PRO A 295 -16.66 -17.36 -3.49
CA PRO A 295 -15.86 -17.47 -2.24
C PRO A 295 -14.70 -18.46 -2.32
N LEU A 296 -14.76 -19.42 -3.23
CA LEU A 296 -13.71 -20.41 -3.44
C LEU A 296 -12.36 -19.74 -3.76
N PHE A 297 -12.33 -18.65 -4.52
CA PHE A 297 -11.09 -17.89 -4.77
C PHE A 297 -10.52 -17.30 -3.48
N GLY A 298 -11.35 -16.67 -2.67
CA GLY A 298 -10.93 -16.12 -1.37
C GLY A 298 -10.46 -17.22 -0.41
N ALA A 299 -11.19 -18.33 -0.35
CA ALA A 299 -10.83 -19.48 0.48
C ALA A 299 -9.49 -20.10 0.05
N LEU A 300 -9.27 -20.28 -1.27
CA LEU A 300 -8.01 -20.78 -1.81
C LEU A 300 -6.84 -19.87 -1.46
N LEU A 301 -7.00 -18.55 -1.63
CA LEU A 301 -5.95 -17.59 -1.29
C LEU A 301 -5.69 -17.51 0.22
N ALA A 302 -6.69 -17.77 1.05
CA ALA A 302 -6.56 -17.80 2.50
C ALA A 302 -5.79 -19.05 3.02
N THR A 303 -5.62 -20.11 2.18
CA THR A 303 -4.80 -21.27 2.52
C THR A 303 -3.32 -21.09 2.23
N LEU A 304 -2.92 -19.95 1.64
CA LEU A 304 -1.52 -19.65 1.35
C LEU A 304 -0.71 -19.53 2.65
N PRO A 305 0.37 -20.32 2.82
CA PRO A 305 1.24 -20.19 3.98
C PRO A 305 1.92 -18.81 4.01
N ASP A 306 2.06 -18.22 5.21
CA ASP A 306 2.70 -16.91 5.38
C ASP A 306 4.12 -16.86 4.81
N ALA A 307 4.89 -17.95 4.89
CA ALA A 307 6.23 -18.03 4.31
C ALA A 307 6.24 -17.87 2.77
N VAL A 308 5.22 -18.43 2.09
CA VAL A 308 5.05 -18.25 0.64
C VAL A 308 4.71 -16.79 0.33
N LEU A 309 3.79 -16.18 1.08
CA LEU A 309 3.46 -14.77 0.96
C LEU A 309 4.70 -13.90 1.24
N GLY A 310 5.49 -14.25 2.27
CA GLY A 310 6.72 -13.55 2.63
C GLY A 310 7.77 -13.55 1.52
N GLY A 311 7.96 -14.68 0.83
CA GLY A 311 8.86 -14.76 -0.32
C GLY A 311 8.49 -13.79 -1.45
N CYS A 312 7.19 -13.68 -1.74
CA CYS A 312 6.66 -12.73 -2.73
C CYS A 312 6.75 -11.27 -2.26
N THR A 313 6.34 -11.01 -1.02
CA THR A 313 6.23 -9.64 -0.49
C THR A 313 7.58 -8.99 -0.28
N LEU A 314 8.63 -9.73 0.07
CA LEU A 314 9.99 -9.18 0.13
C LEU A 314 10.42 -8.56 -1.20
N MET A 315 10.15 -9.23 -2.32
CA MET A 315 10.44 -8.66 -3.63
C MET A 315 9.58 -7.44 -3.93
N MET A 316 8.28 -7.49 -3.60
CA MET A 316 7.35 -6.37 -3.83
C MET A 316 7.74 -5.15 -3.00
N PHE A 317 8.00 -5.32 -1.71
CA PHE A 317 8.33 -4.21 -0.81
C PHE A 317 9.68 -3.58 -1.16
N GLY A 318 10.66 -4.40 -1.56
CA GLY A 318 11.92 -3.91 -2.12
C GLY A 318 11.71 -3.06 -3.37
N THR A 319 10.79 -3.42 -4.26
CA THR A 319 10.47 -2.60 -5.44
C THR A 319 9.79 -1.28 -5.07
N ILE A 320 8.99 -1.22 -3.99
CA ILE A 320 8.42 0.04 -3.49
C ILE A 320 9.54 0.98 -2.99
N VAL A 321 10.51 0.47 -2.23
CA VAL A 321 11.69 1.26 -1.81
C VAL A 321 12.39 1.88 -3.02
N ILE A 322 12.70 1.05 -4.02
CA ILE A 322 13.39 1.51 -5.23
C ILE A 322 12.56 2.52 -6.02
N SER A 323 11.24 2.31 -6.11
CA SER A 323 10.34 3.28 -6.75
C SER A 323 10.37 4.64 -6.04
N GLY A 324 10.34 4.65 -4.71
CA GLY A 324 10.49 5.88 -3.92
C GLY A 324 11.83 6.58 -4.18
N LEU A 325 12.94 5.83 -4.19
CA LEU A 325 14.27 6.37 -4.50
C LEU A 325 14.35 6.93 -5.93
N GLN A 326 13.72 6.28 -6.91
CA GLN A 326 13.63 6.79 -8.27
C GLN A 326 12.83 8.09 -8.32
N MET A 327 11.74 8.20 -7.57
CA MET A 327 10.98 9.45 -7.45
C MET A 327 11.84 10.57 -6.85
N ILE A 328 12.65 10.29 -5.81
CA ILE A 328 13.61 11.25 -5.24
C ILE A 328 14.60 11.69 -6.32
N SER A 329 15.16 10.75 -7.07
CA SER A 329 16.09 11.05 -8.17
C SER A 329 15.46 11.95 -9.23
N ASN A 330 14.21 11.69 -9.60
CA ASN A 330 13.46 12.47 -10.58
C ASN A 330 13.15 13.91 -10.11
N CYS A 331 13.08 14.13 -8.78
CA CYS A 331 12.94 15.50 -8.21
C CYS A 331 14.20 16.34 -8.37
N GLY A 332 15.34 15.74 -8.73
CA GLY A 332 16.65 16.37 -8.80
C GLY A 332 17.32 16.52 -7.43
N TYR A 333 18.65 16.50 -7.45
CA TYR A 333 19.52 16.54 -6.26
C TYR A 333 19.89 17.98 -5.86
N SER A 334 18.91 18.89 -5.79
CA SER A 334 19.16 20.20 -5.18
C SER A 334 19.46 20.02 -3.68
N GLN A 335 20.27 20.91 -3.10
CA GLN A 335 20.60 20.88 -1.67
C GLN A 335 19.33 20.85 -0.80
N ARG A 336 18.29 21.55 -1.22
CA ARG A 336 16.98 21.57 -0.56
C ARG A 336 16.31 20.19 -0.58
N ASN A 337 16.23 19.55 -1.75
CA ASN A 337 15.58 18.24 -1.90
C ASN A 337 16.35 17.16 -1.13
N ILE A 338 17.70 17.19 -1.19
CA ILE A 338 18.54 16.28 -0.40
C ILE A 338 18.27 16.45 1.09
N THR A 339 18.22 17.69 1.59
CA THR A 339 17.98 17.96 3.01
C THR A 339 16.58 17.46 3.44
N ILE A 340 15.53 17.71 2.64
CA ILE A 340 14.17 17.24 2.94
C ILE A 340 14.16 15.70 3.01
N ALA A 341 14.65 15.03 1.98
CA ALA A 341 14.62 13.57 1.94
C ALA A 341 15.49 12.95 3.04
N ALA A 342 16.74 13.42 3.21
CA ALA A 342 17.66 12.87 4.19
C ALA A 342 17.13 13.01 5.62
N LEU A 343 16.72 14.22 6.03
CA LEU A 343 16.24 14.44 7.38
C LEU A 343 14.91 13.75 7.66
N SER A 344 13.95 13.81 6.72
CA SER A 344 12.66 13.17 6.93
C SER A 344 12.78 11.65 7.06
N LEU A 345 13.58 11.00 6.20
CA LEU A 345 13.82 9.57 6.27
C LEU A 345 14.63 9.19 7.52
N SER A 346 15.68 9.93 7.84
CA SER A 346 16.51 9.65 9.04
C SER A 346 15.70 9.79 10.33
N ILE A 347 14.92 10.85 10.47
CA ILE A 347 14.08 11.07 11.65
C ILE A 347 12.95 10.03 11.70
N GLY A 348 12.22 9.84 10.58
CA GLY A 348 11.08 8.95 10.58
C GLY A 348 11.47 7.49 10.82
N ILE A 349 12.43 6.97 10.08
CA ILE A 349 12.87 5.57 10.22
C ILE A 349 13.68 5.40 11.50
N GLY A 350 14.61 6.34 11.80
CA GLY A 350 15.48 6.24 12.96
C GLY A 350 14.73 6.28 14.28
N PHE A 351 13.80 7.21 14.45
CA PHE A 351 13.06 7.35 15.71
C PHE A 351 12.11 6.18 15.98
N THR A 352 11.53 5.58 14.94
CA THR A 352 10.69 4.39 15.11
C THR A 352 11.50 3.12 15.40
N GLN A 353 12.82 3.10 15.19
CA GLN A 353 13.70 2.02 15.67
C GLN A 353 14.02 2.14 17.17
N VAL A 354 13.79 3.31 17.76
CA VAL A 354 14.01 3.61 19.19
C VAL A 354 12.76 4.28 19.74
N PRO A 355 11.63 3.53 19.90
CA PRO A 355 10.32 4.09 20.23
C PRO A 355 10.33 4.92 21.53
N GLU A 356 11.22 4.61 22.47
CA GLU A 356 11.36 5.29 23.76
C GLU A 356 11.66 6.79 23.62
N ILE A 357 12.15 7.25 22.46
CA ILE A 357 12.40 8.68 22.19
C ILE A 357 11.12 9.51 22.28
N PHE A 358 9.97 8.87 22.06
CA PHE A 358 8.65 9.52 22.16
C PHE A 358 8.07 9.55 23.57
N SER A 359 8.73 8.94 24.57
CA SER A 359 8.22 8.84 25.95
C SER A 359 7.99 10.18 26.65
N ILE A 360 8.64 11.26 26.17
CA ILE A 360 8.45 12.63 26.68
C ILE A 360 7.09 13.22 26.26
N PHE A 361 6.47 12.68 25.22
CA PHE A 361 5.22 13.22 24.69
C PHE A 361 3.99 12.61 25.38
N PRO A 362 2.82 13.26 25.28
CA PRO A 362 1.58 12.64 25.73
C PRO A 362 1.36 11.26 25.09
N LYS A 363 0.76 10.33 25.83
CA LYS A 363 0.56 8.93 25.40
C LYS A 363 -0.10 8.77 24.03
N ILE A 364 -0.97 9.67 23.63
CA ILE A 364 -1.61 9.66 22.31
C ILE A 364 -0.57 9.90 21.20
N ILE A 365 0.38 10.81 21.41
CA ILE A 365 1.46 11.12 20.46
C ILE A 365 2.46 9.97 20.44
N GLU A 366 2.89 9.50 21.61
CA GLU A 366 3.78 8.35 21.74
C GLU A 366 3.23 7.14 20.98
N ASN A 367 2.00 6.72 21.25
CA ASN A 367 1.39 5.55 20.63
C ASN A 367 1.18 5.69 19.10
N VAL A 368 1.04 6.92 18.61
CA VAL A 368 0.84 7.16 17.17
C VAL A 368 2.16 7.17 16.40
N PHE A 369 3.18 7.83 16.93
CA PHE A 369 4.42 8.07 16.18
C PHE A 369 5.50 7.02 16.45
N ALA A 370 5.50 6.37 17.63
CA ALA A 370 6.47 5.34 17.95
C ALA A 370 6.43 4.15 16.96
N GLU A 371 5.25 3.81 16.46
CA GLU A 371 5.04 2.66 15.57
C GLU A 371 4.76 3.05 14.10
N ASN A 372 4.84 4.34 13.77
CA ASN A 372 4.39 4.84 12.48
C ASN A 372 5.45 5.74 11.82
N CYS A 373 6.51 5.12 11.28
CA CYS A 373 7.59 5.86 10.61
C CYS A 373 7.08 6.68 9.43
N VAL A 374 6.06 6.20 8.71
CA VAL A 374 5.52 6.86 7.52
C VAL A 374 4.85 8.19 7.89
N ALA A 375 4.09 8.21 9.01
CA ALA A 375 3.50 9.44 9.52
C ALA A 375 4.57 10.44 9.97
N VAL A 376 5.65 9.97 10.62
CA VAL A 376 6.77 10.84 11.02
C VAL A 376 7.46 11.44 9.80
N VAL A 377 7.80 10.61 8.79
CA VAL A 377 8.39 11.08 7.52
C VAL A 377 7.49 12.11 6.85
N PHE A 378 6.19 11.85 6.78
CA PHE A 378 5.21 12.77 6.17
C PHE A 378 5.23 14.14 6.85
N ILE A 379 5.10 14.18 8.17
CA ILE A 379 5.07 15.43 8.92
C ILE A 379 6.40 16.19 8.80
N VAL A 380 7.52 15.50 9.01
CA VAL A 380 8.86 16.12 8.93
C VAL A 380 9.13 16.65 7.53
N SER A 381 8.79 15.89 6.49
CA SER A 381 9.00 16.33 5.10
C SER A 381 8.16 17.55 4.74
N ILE A 382 6.90 17.63 5.20
CA ILE A 382 6.06 18.82 5.01
C ILE A 382 6.64 20.03 5.75
N ILE A 383 7.01 19.86 7.03
CA ILE A 383 7.59 20.96 7.82
C ILE A 383 8.85 21.49 7.13
N LEU A 384 9.77 20.61 6.74
CA LEU A 384 10.98 20.99 6.04
C LEU A 384 10.67 21.67 4.68
N ASN A 385 9.68 21.15 3.95
CA ASN A 385 9.26 21.74 2.68
C ASN A 385 8.69 23.16 2.84
N LEU A 386 8.07 23.47 3.97
CA LEU A 386 7.54 24.82 4.25
C LEU A 386 8.61 25.77 4.80
N VAL A 387 9.52 25.27 5.62
CA VAL A 387 10.52 26.10 6.34
C VAL A 387 11.76 26.37 5.50
N LEU A 388 12.23 25.38 4.72
CA LEU A 388 13.46 25.56 3.96
C LEU A 388 13.31 26.53 2.78
N PRO A 389 14.29 27.43 2.58
CA PRO A 389 14.29 28.38 1.46
C PRO A 389 14.19 27.66 0.11
N LYS A 390 13.48 28.26 -0.84
CA LYS A 390 13.36 27.68 -2.19
C LYS A 390 14.69 27.70 -2.97
N ASN A 391 15.57 28.64 -2.67
CA ASN A 391 16.84 28.90 -3.37
C ASN A 391 18.05 28.43 -2.52
N MET A 392 17.99 27.21 -1.99
CA MET A 392 19.19 26.57 -1.43
C MET A 392 20.04 26.08 -2.59
N GLU A 393 21.02 26.90 -3.01
CA GLU A 393 21.97 26.52 -4.06
C GLU A 393 22.99 25.53 -3.50
N THR A 394 23.31 24.51 -4.27
CA THR A 394 24.53 23.74 -4.07
C THR A 394 25.69 24.66 -4.40
N VAL A 395 26.47 25.06 -3.39
CA VAL A 395 27.79 25.61 -3.60
C VAL A 395 28.68 24.44 -4.06
N VAL A 396 28.65 24.14 -5.36
CA VAL A 396 29.71 23.36 -5.97
C VAL A 396 30.91 24.28 -5.95
N PRO A 397 32.02 23.94 -5.28
CA PRO A 397 33.26 24.68 -5.43
C PRO A 397 33.57 24.70 -6.94
N LYS A 398 33.68 25.90 -7.54
CA LYS A 398 34.26 25.98 -8.88
C LYS A 398 35.64 25.35 -8.74
N GLU A 399 35.89 24.24 -9.43
CA GLU A 399 37.24 23.82 -9.68
C GLU A 399 37.95 25.00 -10.36
N ASP A 400 38.89 25.60 -9.65
CA ASP A 400 39.80 26.59 -10.20
C ASP A 400 40.60 25.90 -11.30
N ASN A 401 40.09 25.96 -12.53
CA ASN A 401 40.84 25.68 -13.72
C ASN A 401 41.79 26.88 -13.99
N GLU A 402 42.61 27.22 -13.01
CA GLU A 402 43.83 27.97 -13.22
C GLU A 402 44.97 26.95 -13.20
N ASN A 403 45.26 26.37 -14.39
CA ASN A 403 46.59 25.98 -14.82
C ASN A 403 46.50 25.06 -16.04
N LYS A 404 46.41 25.68 -17.24
CA LYS A 404 47.22 25.26 -18.39
C LYS A 404 47.23 26.35 -19.44
#